data_de98bb9ba663a4ce104dae1f5d8fd903
#
_entry.id   de98bb9ba663a4ce104dae1f5d8fd903
#
_cell.length_a   1.000
_cell.length_b   1.000
_cell.length_c   1.000
_cell.angle_alpha   90.00
_cell.angle_beta   90.00
_cell.angle_gamma   90.00
#
_symmetry.space_group_name_H-M   'P 1'
#
loop_
_entity.id
_entity.type
_entity.pdbx_description
1 polymer ?
#
loop_
_entity_poly.entity_id
_entity_poly.type
_entity_poly.pdbx_seq_one_letter_code
_entity_poly.pdbx_strand_id
1 'polypeptide(L)'
;MMKNTKRSSKRKGKMNKKEYKKWLGLLCAMIGLCVILLSVYYWRIRETANSQHSYLQIEASEEQFQDKTGYIEVREMEQQFIVDENELTEFNVMFRKLEQQAEEPVQVELLKATDREQIQKWEIDGNTVGDYSYQTFHLSVPLEGIMGETYIIHVTIPENSAIVPAVTNYEAYGEHVKTDGNDETGCMVFNLQATNAFLKNIYACVGVILCLSLVAFGLLLMRKEKRVEWYFLVLGLFMGSMYIVLFPPNTAPDEHSHIATAYYDANKILFRNSVDEEGYVLVRKTDAQIQDKMAISLADASYYYNQLLQKGGQEPAALNRGPLAAPFVAHLPQAVGIAIGWLFHANGMITLYLGKI
;
A
#
# COMPACT_ATOMS: atom_id res chain seq x y z
N MET A 1 -1.33 69.31 -34.37
CA MET A 1 -1.85 68.77 -33.13
C MET A 1 -1.06 67.48 -32.79
N MET A 2 0.09 67.63 -32.07
CA MET A 2 1.04 66.54 -31.77
C MET A 2 0.68 65.91 -30.44
N LYS A 3 0.28 64.64 -30.43
CA LYS A 3 0.05 63.89 -29.21
C LYS A 3 1.39 63.38 -28.65
N ASN A 4 1.78 63.95 -27.49
CA ASN A 4 2.88 63.50 -26.65
C ASN A 4 2.56 62.16 -26.03
N THR A 5 3.15 61.06 -26.53
CA THR A 5 3.17 59.75 -25.88
C THR A 5 4.25 59.73 -24.80
N LYS A 6 3.85 59.95 -23.54
CA LYS A 6 4.71 59.72 -22.38
C LYS A 6 5.04 58.22 -22.27
N ARG A 7 6.27 57.84 -22.62
CA ARG A 7 6.85 56.55 -22.25
C ARG A 7 6.98 56.47 -20.72
N SER A 8 6.12 55.66 -20.12
CA SER A 8 6.26 55.24 -18.71
C SER A 8 7.51 54.36 -18.57
N SER A 9 8.61 54.96 -18.15
CA SER A 9 9.82 54.26 -17.73
C SER A 9 9.47 53.42 -16.48
N LYS A 10 9.37 52.07 -16.63
CA LYS A 10 9.31 51.16 -15.51
C LYS A 10 10.58 51.31 -14.67
N ARG A 11 10.53 52.13 -13.60
CA ARG A 11 11.54 52.14 -12.53
C ARG A 11 11.60 50.73 -11.97
N LYS A 12 12.70 50.00 -12.24
CA LYS A 12 13.09 48.82 -11.46
C LYS A 12 13.30 49.29 -10.00
N GLY A 13 12.25 49.12 -9.20
CA GLY A 13 12.28 49.53 -7.79
C GLY A 13 13.35 48.72 -7.04
N LYS A 14 14.38 49.41 -6.52
CA LYS A 14 15.31 48.82 -5.56
C LYS A 14 14.48 48.34 -4.37
N MET A 15 14.58 47.03 -4.07
CA MET A 15 13.90 46.42 -2.92
C MET A 15 14.35 47.15 -1.64
N ASN A 16 13.39 47.55 -0.78
CA ASN A 16 13.67 48.25 0.48
C ASN A 16 14.47 47.31 1.39
N LYS A 17 15.46 47.87 2.14
CA LYS A 17 16.33 47.14 3.08
C LYS A 17 15.51 46.29 4.09
N LYS A 18 14.31 46.74 4.48
CA LYS A 18 13.40 46.03 5.39
C LYS A 18 12.75 44.81 4.69
N GLU A 19 12.40 44.94 3.44
CA GLU A 19 11.86 43.84 2.64
C GLU A 19 12.94 42.79 2.33
N TYR A 20 14.15 43.22 2.00
CA TYR A 20 15.29 42.31 1.82
C TYR A 20 15.56 41.45 3.06
N LYS A 21 15.54 42.08 4.29
CA LYS A 21 15.72 41.32 5.54
C LYS A 21 14.63 40.25 5.75
N LYS A 22 13.37 40.51 5.36
CA LYS A 22 12.28 39.56 5.49
C LYS A 22 12.48 38.38 4.53
N TRP A 23 12.88 38.64 3.27
CA TRP A 23 13.20 37.59 2.30
C TRP A 23 14.40 36.75 2.73
N LEU A 24 15.45 37.40 3.28
CA LEU A 24 16.59 36.71 3.82
C LEU A 24 16.20 35.81 5.01
N GLY A 25 15.33 36.26 5.89
CA GLY A 25 14.80 35.47 7.00
C GLY A 25 14.02 34.26 6.53
N LEU A 26 13.16 34.39 5.49
CA LEU A 26 12.43 33.28 4.92
C LEU A 26 13.38 32.26 4.26
N LEU A 27 14.39 32.76 3.53
CA LEU A 27 15.41 31.88 2.94
C LEU A 27 16.18 31.10 4.01
N CYS A 28 16.60 31.75 5.10
CA CYS A 28 17.26 31.08 6.21
C CYS A 28 16.37 30.02 6.87
N ALA A 29 15.06 30.33 7.06
CA ALA A 29 14.09 29.37 7.58
C ALA A 29 13.90 28.15 6.64
N MET A 30 13.85 28.38 5.33
CA MET A 30 13.79 27.30 4.33
C MET A 30 15.04 26.40 4.39
N ILE A 31 16.22 26.99 4.42
CA ILE A 31 17.48 26.24 4.55
C ILE A 31 17.47 25.43 5.85
N GLY A 32 17.10 26.07 6.98
CA GLY A 32 16.98 25.37 8.27
C GLY A 32 16.02 24.18 8.22
N LEU A 33 14.85 24.37 7.62
CA LEU A 33 13.88 23.27 7.43
C LEU A 33 14.47 22.15 6.57
N CYS A 34 15.12 22.46 5.45
CA CYS A 34 15.77 21.45 4.60
C CYS A 34 16.85 20.66 5.37
N VAL A 35 17.66 21.33 6.19
CA VAL A 35 18.66 20.66 7.02
C VAL A 35 18.02 19.74 8.05
N ILE A 36 16.94 20.17 8.70
CA ILE A 36 16.18 19.32 9.64
C ILE A 36 15.59 18.11 8.91
N LEU A 37 14.94 18.32 7.78
CA LEU A 37 14.35 17.22 6.99
C LEU A 37 15.43 16.22 6.56
N LEU A 38 16.57 16.68 6.04
CA LEU A 38 17.67 15.80 5.67
C LEU A 38 18.21 15.02 6.89
N SER A 39 18.36 15.68 8.04
CA SER A 39 18.83 15.04 9.26
C SER A 39 17.86 13.95 9.74
N VAL A 40 16.55 14.22 9.74
CA VAL A 40 15.53 13.25 10.13
C VAL A 40 15.49 12.10 9.13
N TYR A 41 15.63 12.38 7.82
CA TYR A 41 15.71 11.34 6.80
C TYR A 41 16.86 10.37 7.06
N TYR A 42 18.09 10.89 7.23
CA TYR A 42 19.26 10.06 7.46
C TYR A 42 19.21 9.30 8.79
N TRP A 43 18.62 9.88 9.82
CA TRP A 43 18.67 9.33 11.17
C TRP A 43 17.55 8.34 11.48
N ARG A 44 16.39 8.46 10.81
CA ARG A 44 15.19 7.67 11.13
C ARG A 44 14.58 6.98 9.91
N ILE A 45 14.34 7.75 8.85
CA ILE A 45 13.55 7.25 7.72
C ILE A 45 14.34 6.28 6.86
N ARG A 46 15.62 6.57 6.61
CA ARG A 46 16.46 5.76 5.73
C ARG A 46 16.58 4.31 6.18
N GLU A 47 16.75 4.06 7.47
CA GLU A 47 16.88 2.72 8.02
C GLU A 47 15.56 1.94 7.81
N THR A 48 14.44 2.52 8.22
CA THR A 48 13.12 1.90 8.04
C THR A 48 12.76 1.72 6.56
N ALA A 49 13.08 2.70 5.71
CA ALA A 49 12.80 2.61 4.28
C ALA A 49 13.67 1.58 3.54
N ASN A 50 14.76 1.14 4.13
CA ASN A 50 15.62 0.07 3.60
C ASN A 50 15.37 -1.28 4.31
N SER A 51 14.54 -1.32 5.34
CA SER A 51 14.09 -2.57 5.94
C SER A 51 12.97 -3.20 5.10
N GLN A 52 12.73 -4.46 5.37
CA GLN A 52 11.67 -5.23 4.71
C GLN A 52 10.45 -5.34 5.63
N HIS A 53 9.31 -5.63 5.05
CA HIS A 53 8.10 -6.05 5.75
C HIS A 53 7.56 -7.33 5.10
N SER A 54 6.91 -8.15 5.92
CA SER A 54 6.21 -9.33 5.43
C SER A 54 4.80 -8.97 4.98
N TYR A 55 4.40 -9.52 3.87
CA TYR A 55 3.03 -9.48 3.38
C TYR A 55 2.59 -10.86 2.91
N LEU A 56 1.31 -11.05 2.62
CA LEU A 56 0.75 -12.36 2.26
C LEU A 56 1.29 -13.46 3.18
N GLN A 57 1.03 -13.28 4.48
CA GLN A 57 1.57 -14.18 5.48
C GLN A 57 0.56 -15.26 5.81
N ILE A 58 0.90 -16.52 5.49
CA ILE A 58 0.17 -17.69 5.97
C ILE A 58 0.92 -18.18 7.19
N GLU A 59 0.39 -17.82 8.36
CA GLU A 59 0.86 -18.33 9.64
C GLU A 59 0.00 -19.53 10.07
N ALA A 60 0.65 -20.52 10.62
CA ALA A 60 -0.05 -21.58 11.33
C ALA A 60 0.30 -21.48 12.81
N SER A 61 -0.69 -21.51 13.68
CA SER A 61 -0.48 -21.81 15.10
C SER A 61 -0.13 -23.30 15.26
N GLU A 62 0.57 -23.66 16.34
CA GLU A 62 0.90 -25.06 16.64
C GLU A 62 -0.36 -25.97 16.62
N GLU A 63 -1.53 -25.45 16.98
CA GLU A 63 -2.82 -26.16 16.97
C GLU A 63 -3.36 -26.37 15.53
N GLN A 64 -2.89 -25.62 14.55
CA GLN A 64 -3.31 -25.70 13.14
C GLN A 64 -2.36 -26.55 12.29
N PHE A 65 -1.18 -26.89 12.78
CA PHE A 65 -0.30 -27.85 12.12
C PHE A 65 -0.95 -29.23 12.15
N GLN A 66 -1.56 -29.61 11.06
CA GLN A 66 -2.00 -30.98 10.93
C GLN A 66 -0.80 -31.87 10.72
N ASP A 67 -0.71 -32.87 11.61
CA ASP A 67 0.16 -34.02 11.41
C ASP A 67 -0.39 -34.89 10.27
N LYS A 68 -0.31 -34.38 9.04
CA LYS A 68 -0.65 -35.16 7.85
C LYS A 68 0.54 -36.07 7.56
N THR A 69 0.57 -37.21 8.21
CA THR A 69 1.51 -38.31 7.91
C THR A 69 1.54 -38.72 6.43
N GLY A 70 0.52 -38.31 5.63
CA GLY A 70 0.44 -38.55 4.20
C GLY A 70 1.42 -37.75 3.33
N TYR A 71 1.98 -36.62 3.80
CA TYR A 71 2.93 -35.82 3.00
C TYR A 71 4.37 -36.39 2.96
N ILE A 72 4.67 -37.44 3.69
CA ILE A 72 6.00 -38.09 3.70
C ILE A 72 6.35 -38.72 2.35
N GLU A 73 5.35 -39.15 1.60
CA GLU A 73 5.52 -39.78 0.28
C GLU A 73 5.43 -38.79 -0.90
N VAL A 74 5.15 -37.52 -0.66
CA VAL A 74 4.99 -36.49 -1.68
C VAL A 74 6.33 -36.15 -2.33
N ARG A 75 6.35 -36.04 -3.66
CA ARG A 75 7.54 -35.70 -4.45
C ARG A 75 7.53 -34.28 -4.97
N GLU A 76 6.35 -33.72 -5.18
CA GLU A 76 6.18 -32.37 -5.68
C GLU A 76 5.09 -31.66 -4.90
N MET A 77 5.36 -30.42 -4.51
CA MET A 77 4.37 -29.53 -3.88
C MET A 77 4.36 -28.19 -4.60
N GLU A 78 3.16 -27.70 -4.91
CA GLU A 78 2.96 -26.38 -5.52
C GLU A 78 1.98 -25.55 -4.69
N GLN A 79 2.34 -24.28 -4.47
CA GLN A 79 1.45 -23.29 -3.89
C GLN A 79 1.34 -22.09 -4.81
N GLN A 80 0.17 -21.90 -5.39
CA GLN A 80 -0.12 -20.70 -6.16
C GLN A 80 -0.52 -19.56 -5.22
N PHE A 81 -0.12 -18.32 -5.57
CA PHE A 81 -0.49 -17.12 -4.83
C PHE A 81 -0.57 -15.91 -5.77
N ILE A 82 -1.40 -14.93 -5.39
CA ILE A 82 -1.52 -13.64 -6.07
C ILE A 82 -0.75 -12.61 -5.25
N VAL A 83 0.13 -11.86 -5.91
CA VAL A 83 0.91 -10.82 -5.25
C VAL A 83 0.02 -9.59 -5.04
N ASP A 84 -0.11 -9.13 -3.80
CA ASP A 84 -0.89 -7.93 -3.43
C ASP A 84 0.00 -6.70 -3.12
N GLU A 85 1.30 -6.83 -3.36
CA GLU A 85 2.30 -5.76 -3.30
C GLU A 85 2.97 -5.53 -4.66
N ASN A 86 3.65 -4.39 -4.83
CA ASN A 86 4.30 -4.04 -6.10
C ASN A 86 5.72 -4.61 -6.23
N GLU A 87 6.24 -5.20 -5.18
CA GLU A 87 7.61 -5.70 -5.10
C GLU A 87 7.63 -7.05 -4.38
N LEU A 88 8.51 -7.95 -4.85
CA LEU A 88 8.91 -9.17 -4.15
C LEU A 88 10.45 -9.23 -4.12
N THR A 89 11.03 -9.19 -2.93
CA THR A 89 12.49 -9.26 -2.74
C THR A 89 12.95 -10.65 -2.34
N GLU A 90 12.17 -11.31 -1.52
CA GLU A 90 12.40 -12.65 -1.02
C GLU A 90 11.10 -13.26 -0.52
N PHE A 91 11.10 -14.57 -0.34
CA PHE A 91 10.00 -15.27 0.33
C PHE A 91 10.55 -16.29 1.30
N ASN A 92 9.76 -16.62 2.29
CA ASN A 92 10.10 -17.61 3.29
C ASN A 92 9.11 -18.77 3.21
N VAL A 93 9.60 -20.00 3.24
CA VAL A 93 8.77 -21.20 3.36
C VAL A 93 9.14 -21.91 4.65
N MET A 94 8.15 -22.35 5.40
CA MET A 94 8.37 -23.15 6.59
C MET A 94 8.53 -24.62 6.23
N PHE A 95 9.55 -25.27 6.77
CA PHE A 95 9.79 -26.69 6.60
C PHE A 95 9.65 -27.44 7.90
N ARG A 96 9.08 -28.64 7.82
CA ARG A 96 9.01 -29.62 8.87
C ARG A 96 10.15 -30.62 8.67
N LYS A 97 10.80 -31.03 9.76
CA LYS A 97 11.87 -32.03 9.74
C LYS A 97 11.29 -33.44 9.84
N LEU A 98 11.84 -34.34 9.04
CA LEU A 98 11.56 -35.77 9.05
C LEU A 98 12.67 -36.52 9.82
N GLU A 99 12.35 -37.71 10.34
CA GLU A 99 13.30 -38.54 11.11
C GLU A 99 14.31 -39.28 10.22
N GLN A 100 14.59 -38.79 9.02
CA GLN A 100 15.52 -39.41 8.09
C GLN A 100 16.63 -38.42 7.67
N GLN A 101 17.75 -38.94 7.18
CA GLN A 101 18.82 -38.12 6.62
C GLN A 101 18.61 -37.92 5.13
N ALA A 102 18.79 -36.70 4.66
CA ALA A 102 18.71 -36.39 3.25
C ALA A 102 19.97 -36.86 2.52
N GLU A 103 19.79 -37.53 1.39
CA GLU A 103 20.85 -37.88 0.45
C GLU A 103 20.98 -36.82 -0.64
N GLU A 104 19.88 -36.17 -1.01
CA GLU A 104 19.81 -35.15 -2.04
C GLU A 104 19.15 -33.86 -1.50
N PRO A 105 19.51 -32.69 -2.06
CA PRO A 105 18.88 -31.44 -1.64
C PRO A 105 17.44 -31.31 -2.12
N VAL A 106 16.59 -30.65 -1.35
CA VAL A 106 15.26 -30.20 -1.75
C VAL A 106 15.42 -29.03 -2.71
N GLN A 107 14.71 -29.04 -3.84
CA GLN A 107 14.71 -27.96 -4.80
C GLN A 107 13.48 -27.08 -4.61
N VAL A 108 13.67 -25.78 -4.60
CA VAL A 108 12.60 -24.78 -4.52
C VAL A 108 12.71 -23.85 -5.72
N GLU A 109 11.61 -23.67 -6.44
CA GLU A 109 11.54 -22.84 -7.63
C GLU A 109 10.41 -21.82 -7.47
N LEU A 110 10.65 -20.59 -7.92
CA LEU A 110 9.61 -19.59 -8.12
C LEU A 110 9.27 -19.55 -9.60
N LEU A 111 8.01 -19.83 -9.93
CA LEU A 111 7.51 -19.87 -11.30
C LEU A 111 6.45 -18.79 -11.50
N LYS A 112 6.38 -18.24 -12.71
CA LYS A 112 5.24 -17.40 -13.12
C LYS A 112 4.06 -18.31 -13.50
N ALA A 113 2.86 -18.07 -12.95
CA ALA A 113 1.73 -18.99 -13.14
C ALA A 113 1.20 -19.03 -14.58
N THR A 114 1.36 -17.93 -15.36
CA THR A 114 0.80 -17.81 -16.72
C THR A 114 1.39 -18.76 -17.75
N ASP A 115 2.69 -19.02 -17.68
CA ASP A 115 3.47 -19.78 -18.65
C ASP A 115 4.42 -20.78 -18.01
N ARG A 116 4.45 -20.83 -16.67
CA ARG A 116 5.37 -21.61 -15.85
C ARG A 116 6.85 -21.24 -16.09
N GLU A 117 7.10 -20.02 -16.53
CA GLU A 117 8.48 -19.50 -16.64
C GLU A 117 9.16 -19.53 -15.26
N GLN A 118 10.34 -20.18 -15.21
CA GLN A 118 11.15 -20.25 -14.00
C GLN A 118 11.86 -18.91 -13.78
N ILE A 119 11.49 -18.23 -12.71
CA ILE A 119 12.13 -16.96 -12.28
C ILE A 119 13.47 -17.25 -11.64
N GLN A 120 13.47 -18.14 -10.65
CA GLN A 120 14.71 -18.54 -9.96
C GLN A 120 14.53 -19.90 -9.28
N LYS A 121 15.67 -20.56 -9.02
CA LYS A 121 15.73 -21.87 -8.37
C LYS A 121 16.75 -21.85 -7.24
N TRP A 122 16.45 -22.59 -6.17
CA TRP A 122 17.29 -22.77 -5.00
C TRP A 122 17.36 -24.25 -4.62
N GLU A 123 18.43 -24.60 -3.92
CA GLU A 123 18.65 -25.94 -3.37
C GLU A 123 18.89 -25.82 -1.86
N ILE A 124 18.27 -26.70 -1.07
CA ILE A 124 18.37 -26.72 0.39
C ILE A 124 18.87 -28.09 0.83
N ASP A 125 19.97 -28.10 1.61
CA ASP A 125 20.35 -29.27 2.37
C ASP A 125 19.39 -29.48 3.55
N GLY A 126 18.47 -30.44 3.42
CA GLY A 126 17.50 -30.75 4.47
C GLY A 126 18.08 -31.14 5.81
N ASN A 127 19.34 -31.61 5.86
CA ASN A 127 20.00 -31.98 7.11
C ASN A 127 20.29 -30.77 8.00
N THR A 128 20.45 -29.57 7.41
CA THR A 128 20.77 -28.33 8.10
C THR A 128 19.54 -27.57 8.61
N VAL A 129 18.34 -27.96 8.16
CA VAL A 129 17.07 -27.28 8.48
C VAL A 129 16.53 -27.79 9.82
N GLY A 130 16.10 -26.86 10.67
CA GLY A 130 15.39 -27.16 11.92
C GLY A 130 13.94 -27.58 11.67
N ASP A 131 13.33 -28.20 12.70
CA ASP A 131 11.90 -28.52 12.63
C ASP A 131 11.06 -27.24 12.74
N TYR A 132 10.00 -27.13 11.94
CA TYR A 132 9.13 -25.97 11.82
C TYR A 132 9.90 -24.64 11.70
N SER A 133 10.94 -24.64 10.87
CA SER A 133 11.76 -23.44 10.65
C SER A 133 11.57 -22.84 9.28
N TYR A 134 11.52 -21.50 9.22
CA TYR A 134 11.50 -20.77 7.97
C TYR A 134 12.85 -20.82 7.28
N GLN A 135 12.82 -21.11 5.98
CA GLN A 135 13.97 -20.96 5.07
C GLN A 135 13.70 -19.78 4.15
N THR A 136 14.67 -18.89 4.03
CA THR A 136 14.58 -17.66 3.26
C THR A 136 15.17 -17.84 1.87
N PHE A 137 14.42 -17.44 0.85
CA PHE A 137 14.79 -17.50 -0.56
C PHE A 137 14.91 -16.10 -1.11
N HIS A 138 16.14 -15.61 -1.20
CA HIS A 138 16.42 -14.27 -1.75
C HIS A 138 16.39 -14.30 -3.26
N LEU A 139 15.67 -13.36 -3.87
CA LEU A 139 15.71 -13.12 -5.31
C LEU A 139 16.99 -12.40 -5.68
N SER A 140 17.69 -12.89 -6.71
CA SER A 140 18.90 -12.25 -7.24
C SER A 140 18.63 -10.84 -7.74
N VAL A 141 17.44 -10.63 -8.29
CA VAL A 141 16.89 -9.34 -8.71
C VAL A 141 15.46 -9.25 -8.17
N PRO A 142 15.13 -8.24 -7.37
CA PRO A 142 13.75 -8.03 -6.92
C PRO A 142 12.79 -7.94 -8.11
N LEU A 143 11.62 -8.56 -7.98
CA LEU A 143 10.55 -8.39 -8.94
C LEU A 143 9.80 -7.10 -8.62
N GLU A 144 9.60 -6.24 -9.61
CA GLU A 144 8.90 -4.96 -9.48
C GLU A 144 7.72 -4.88 -10.47
N GLY A 145 6.70 -4.12 -10.09
CA GLY A 145 5.52 -3.91 -10.95
C GLY A 145 4.59 -5.13 -11.04
N ILE A 146 4.65 -6.05 -10.08
CA ILE A 146 4.02 -7.37 -10.12
C ILE A 146 2.68 -7.47 -9.37
N MET A 147 2.16 -6.37 -8.85
CA MET A 147 0.90 -6.37 -8.11
C MET A 147 -0.25 -6.93 -8.95
N GLY A 148 -0.93 -7.94 -8.42
CA GLY A 148 -2.01 -8.66 -9.08
C GLY A 148 -1.53 -9.77 -10.02
N GLU A 149 -0.23 -9.98 -10.19
CA GLU A 149 0.31 -11.14 -10.90
C GLU A 149 0.26 -12.39 -10.03
N THR A 150 0.19 -13.55 -10.67
CA THR A 150 0.12 -14.86 -10.02
C THR A 150 1.43 -15.61 -10.19
N TYR A 151 1.95 -16.14 -9.10
CA TYR A 151 3.17 -16.96 -9.05
C TYR A 151 2.91 -18.28 -8.36
N ILE A 152 3.86 -19.21 -8.52
CA ILE A 152 3.84 -20.55 -7.92
C ILE A 152 5.16 -20.76 -7.18
N ILE A 153 5.08 -21.15 -5.91
CA ILE A 153 6.19 -21.77 -5.20
C ILE A 153 6.10 -23.26 -5.51
N HIS A 154 7.09 -23.77 -6.23
CA HIS A 154 7.20 -25.19 -6.59
C HIS A 154 8.36 -25.83 -5.81
N VAL A 155 8.09 -26.94 -5.11
CA VAL A 155 9.06 -27.64 -4.28
C VAL A 155 9.15 -29.07 -4.74
N THR A 156 10.34 -29.48 -5.19
CA THR A 156 10.64 -30.87 -5.55
C THR A 156 11.36 -31.54 -4.38
N ILE A 157 10.79 -32.64 -3.89
CA ILE A 157 11.20 -33.36 -2.70
C ILE A 157 11.81 -34.71 -3.11
N PRO A 158 13.10 -34.95 -2.86
CA PRO A 158 13.74 -36.23 -3.20
C PRO A 158 13.20 -37.38 -2.31
N GLU A 159 13.44 -38.62 -2.75
CA GLU A 159 12.88 -39.83 -2.12
C GLU A 159 13.26 -39.97 -0.65
N ASN A 160 14.50 -39.65 -0.32
CA ASN A 160 15.02 -39.68 1.07
C ASN A 160 15.22 -38.24 1.58
N SER A 161 14.17 -37.41 1.56
CA SER A 161 14.27 -36.05 2.06
C SER A 161 14.21 -36.00 3.58
N ALA A 162 15.06 -35.18 4.20
CA ALA A 162 15.01 -34.90 5.64
C ALA A 162 13.96 -33.82 6.01
N ILE A 163 13.39 -33.15 5.02
CA ILE A 163 12.41 -32.07 5.23
C ILE A 163 11.29 -32.10 4.21
N VAL A 164 10.15 -31.53 4.59
CA VAL A 164 8.99 -31.32 3.74
C VAL A 164 8.38 -29.94 4.06
N PRO A 165 7.79 -29.19 3.10
CA PRO A 165 7.09 -27.96 3.41
C PRO A 165 5.97 -28.18 4.43
N ALA A 166 5.85 -27.29 5.41
CA ALA A 166 4.76 -27.32 6.37
C ALA A 166 3.48 -26.85 5.69
N VAL A 167 2.36 -27.53 5.97
CA VAL A 167 1.03 -27.22 5.40
C VAL A 167 0.07 -26.95 6.56
N THR A 168 -0.80 -25.98 6.39
CA THR A 168 -1.88 -25.65 7.32
C THR A 168 -3.24 -25.95 6.69
N ASN A 169 -4.26 -26.18 7.52
CA ASN A 169 -5.65 -26.33 7.06
C ASN A 169 -6.33 -24.99 6.74
N TYR A 170 -5.67 -23.89 6.99
CA TYR A 170 -6.21 -22.57 6.72
C TYR A 170 -6.28 -22.37 5.21
N GLU A 171 -7.49 -22.23 4.67
CA GLU A 171 -7.73 -21.87 3.28
C GLU A 171 -7.57 -20.35 3.14
N ALA A 172 -6.33 -19.90 3.03
CA ALA A 172 -6.06 -18.51 2.73
C ALA A 172 -6.10 -18.30 1.20
N TYR A 173 -6.69 -17.19 0.78
CA TYR A 173 -6.66 -16.71 -0.61
C TYR A 173 -7.30 -17.61 -1.68
N GLY A 174 -8.14 -18.58 -1.30
CA GLY A 174 -8.89 -19.42 -2.23
C GLY A 174 -8.04 -20.40 -3.08
N GLU A 175 -6.76 -20.53 -2.75
CA GLU A 175 -5.82 -21.39 -3.47
C GLU A 175 -5.38 -22.53 -2.55
N HIS A 176 -5.55 -23.77 -3.04
CA HIS A 176 -5.10 -24.96 -2.33
C HIS A 176 -3.67 -25.33 -2.71
N VAL A 177 -2.97 -26.02 -1.79
CA VAL A 177 -1.70 -26.66 -2.13
C VAL A 177 -1.95 -27.83 -3.07
N LYS A 178 -1.09 -28.03 -4.07
CA LYS A 178 -1.08 -29.22 -4.92
C LYS A 178 0.05 -30.14 -4.51
N THR A 179 -0.24 -31.43 -4.45
CA THR A 179 0.75 -32.47 -4.17
C THR A 179 0.72 -33.50 -5.28
N ASP A 180 1.86 -33.77 -5.92
CA ASP A 180 1.98 -34.70 -7.06
C ASP A 180 0.90 -34.46 -8.12
N GLY A 181 0.56 -33.17 -8.39
CA GLY A 181 -0.43 -32.73 -9.37
C GLY A 181 -1.88 -32.78 -8.91
N ASN A 182 -2.18 -33.22 -7.68
CA ASN A 182 -3.54 -33.25 -7.13
C ASN A 182 -3.78 -32.08 -6.20
N ASP A 183 -4.98 -31.51 -6.25
CA ASP A 183 -5.39 -30.46 -5.31
C ASP A 183 -5.66 -31.07 -3.92
N GLU A 184 -5.02 -30.53 -2.90
CA GLU A 184 -5.17 -30.92 -1.50
C GLU A 184 -5.79 -29.79 -0.68
N THR A 185 -6.47 -30.16 0.43
CA THR A 185 -7.01 -29.16 1.35
C THR A 185 -5.89 -28.49 2.14
N GLY A 186 -5.92 -27.17 2.23
CA GLY A 186 -4.95 -26.35 3.00
C GLY A 186 -3.94 -25.61 2.12
N CYS A 187 -3.04 -24.92 2.76
CA CYS A 187 -2.02 -24.09 2.12
C CYS A 187 -0.63 -24.40 2.68
N MET A 188 0.39 -24.24 1.85
CA MET A 188 1.78 -24.20 2.32
C MET A 188 1.98 -23.01 3.26
N VAL A 189 2.77 -23.17 4.30
CA VAL A 189 3.09 -22.08 5.24
C VAL A 189 4.24 -21.27 4.69
N PHE A 190 3.95 -20.04 4.26
CA PHE A 190 4.93 -19.14 3.66
C PHE A 190 4.58 -17.68 3.94
N ASN A 191 5.54 -16.80 3.73
CA ASN A 191 5.32 -15.36 3.65
C ASN A 191 6.19 -14.75 2.57
N LEU A 192 5.78 -13.60 2.08
CA LEU A 192 6.46 -12.80 1.07
C LEU A 192 7.03 -11.54 1.72
N GLN A 193 8.13 -11.01 1.15
CA GLN A 193 8.82 -9.83 1.66
C GLN A 193 8.95 -8.76 0.58
N ALA A 194 8.70 -7.51 0.98
CA ALA A 194 8.93 -6.32 0.17
C ALA A 194 9.70 -5.26 0.97
N THR A 195 10.33 -4.31 0.29
CA THR A 195 11.00 -3.20 0.96
C THR A 195 10.01 -2.11 1.37
N ASN A 196 10.36 -1.36 2.42
CA ASN A 196 9.61 -0.17 2.84
C ASN A 196 9.97 1.07 1.99
N ALA A 197 10.40 0.89 0.73
CA ALA A 197 10.89 1.97 -0.13
C ALA A 197 9.86 3.08 -0.36
N PHE A 198 8.55 2.76 -0.33
CA PHE A 198 7.45 3.72 -0.42
C PHE A 198 7.52 4.84 0.63
N LEU A 199 8.12 4.58 1.80
CA LEU A 199 8.32 5.59 2.85
C LEU A 199 9.17 6.77 2.40
N LYS A 200 10.08 6.57 1.45
CA LYS A 200 10.90 7.66 0.85
C LYS A 200 9.99 8.68 0.15
N ASN A 201 8.99 8.18 -0.58
CA ASN A 201 8.06 9.02 -1.32
C ASN A 201 7.07 9.74 -0.39
N ILE A 202 6.54 9.04 0.62
CA ILE A 202 5.70 9.66 1.65
C ILE A 202 6.47 10.76 2.38
N TYR A 203 7.71 10.48 2.78
CA TYR A 203 8.55 11.47 3.43
C TYR A 203 8.84 12.69 2.55
N ALA A 204 9.12 12.47 1.25
CA ALA A 204 9.30 13.55 0.29
C ALA A 204 8.03 14.42 0.16
N CYS A 205 6.84 13.80 0.08
CA CYS A 205 5.56 14.52 0.06
C CYS A 205 5.38 15.39 1.32
N VAL A 206 5.65 14.83 2.51
CA VAL A 206 5.62 15.57 3.78
C VAL A 206 6.58 16.77 3.73
N GLY A 207 7.80 16.55 3.24
CA GLY A 207 8.81 17.62 3.09
C GLY A 207 8.32 18.74 2.16
N VAL A 208 7.71 18.39 1.01
CA VAL A 208 7.14 19.37 0.07
C VAL A 208 6.00 20.17 0.72
N ILE A 209 5.08 19.51 1.44
CA ILE A 209 3.97 20.17 2.12
C ILE A 209 4.50 21.18 3.17
N LEU A 210 5.50 20.77 3.96
CA LEU A 210 6.14 21.64 4.95
C LEU A 210 6.82 22.86 4.30
N CYS A 211 7.56 22.66 3.21
CA CYS A 211 8.20 23.74 2.47
C CYS A 211 7.17 24.72 1.87
N LEU A 212 6.13 24.21 1.21
CA LEU A 212 5.06 25.04 0.64
C LEU A 212 4.33 25.84 1.73
N SER A 213 4.04 25.21 2.87
CA SER A 213 3.39 25.87 3.99
C SER A 213 4.25 26.97 4.59
N LEU A 214 5.56 26.72 4.75
CA LEU A 214 6.51 27.73 5.23
C LEU A 214 6.56 28.94 4.28
N VAL A 215 6.59 28.68 2.96
CA VAL A 215 6.56 29.77 1.96
C VAL A 215 5.25 30.54 2.05
N ALA A 216 4.11 29.86 2.10
CA ALA A 216 2.79 30.50 2.19
C ALA A 216 2.66 31.37 3.45
N PHE A 217 3.04 30.85 4.62
CA PHE A 217 3.06 31.63 5.86
C PHE A 217 4.04 32.82 5.79
N GLY A 218 5.23 32.61 5.21
CA GLY A 218 6.21 33.69 5.02
C GLY A 218 5.66 34.80 4.14
N LEU A 219 4.98 34.46 3.03
CA LEU A 219 4.33 35.44 2.15
C LEU A 219 3.20 36.21 2.85
N LEU A 220 2.40 35.52 3.68
CA LEU A 220 1.36 36.17 4.48
C LEU A 220 1.95 37.16 5.50
N LEU A 221 3.05 36.77 6.15
CA LEU A 221 3.76 37.67 7.11
C LEU A 221 4.35 38.92 6.42
N MET A 222 4.67 38.82 5.13
CA MET A 222 5.19 39.96 4.35
C MET A 222 4.10 40.94 3.90
N ARG A 223 2.82 40.51 3.85
CA ARG A 223 1.70 41.37 3.45
C ARG A 223 1.50 42.50 4.48
N LYS A 224 1.09 43.67 3.95
CA LYS A 224 0.77 44.82 4.80
C LYS A 224 -0.55 44.64 5.56
N GLU A 225 -1.55 44.08 4.87
CA GLU A 225 -2.84 43.78 5.45
C GLU A 225 -2.79 42.36 6.06
N LYS A 226 -2.97 42.29 7.36
CA LYS A 226 -3.00 41.05 8.13
C LYS A 226 -4.46 40.61 8.27
N ARG A 227 -4.98 39.82 7.36
CA ARG A 227 -6.30 39.21 7.47
C ARG A 227 -6.17 37.85 8.11
N VAL A 228 -6.81 37.63 9.23
CA VAL A 228 -6.74 36.40 10.02
C VAL A 228 -7.26 35.18 9.20
N GLU A 229 -8.22 35.41 8.34
CA GLU A 229 -8.84 34.39 7.47
C GLU A 229 -7.81 33.69 6.59
N TRP A 230 -6.82 34.42 6.06
CA TRP A 230 -5.77 33.82 5.24
C TRP A 230 -4.83 32.91 6.03
N TYR A 231 -4.52 33.28 7.29
CA TYR A 231 -3.71 32.42 8.16
C TYR A 231 -4.47 31.14 8.50
N PHE A 232 -5.77 31.27 8.80
CA PHE A 232 -6.63 30.10 9.05
C PHE A 232 -6.71 29.20 7.83
N LEU A 233 -6.90 29.75 6.63
CA LEU A 233 -6.94 28.98 5.38
C LEU A 233 -5.62 28.22 5.14
N VAL A 234 -4.46 28.88 5.27
CA VAL A 234 -3.15 28.22 5.05
C VAL A 234 -2.91 27.15 6.11
N LEU A 235 -3.28 27.39 7.37
CA LEU A 235 -3.18 26.40 8.43
C LEU A 235 -4.09 25.19 8.17
N GLY A 236 -5.34 25.43 7.77
CA GLY A 236 -6.29 24.38 7.45
C GLY A 236 -5.82 23.53 6.27
N LEU A 237 -5.33 24.14 5.19
CA LEU A 237 -4.77 23.43 4.05
C LEU A 237 -3.52 22.61 4.43
N PHE A 238 -2.65 23.18 5.28
CA PHE A 238 -1.48 22.47 5.80
C PHE A 238 -1.88 21.25 6.61
N MET A 239 -2.72 21.43 7.64
CA MET A 239 -3.16 20.33 8.50
C MET A 239 -3.94 19.26 7.73
N GLY A 240 -4.83 19.67 6.82
CA GLY A 240 -5.57 18.76 5.98
C GLY A 240 -4.66 17.95 5.05
N SER A 241 -3.70 18.61 4.38
CA SER A 241 -2.74 17.92 3.52
C SER A 241 -1.87 16.92 4.29
N MET A 242 -1.42 17.31 5.48
CA MET A 242 -0.65 16.41 6.35
C MET A 242 -1.50 15.20 6.79
N TYR A 243 -2.76 15.45 7.17
CA TYR A 243 -3.69 14.38 7.54
C TYR A 243 -3.88 13.37 6.40
N ILE A 244 -4.11 13.84 5.18
CA ILE A 244 -4.31 12.99 4.00
C ILE A 244 -3.07 12.11 3.73
N VAL A 245 -1.85 12.67 3.86
CA VAL A 245 -0.62 11.92 3.56
C VAL A 245 -0.25 10.93 4.66
N LEU A 246 -0.47 11.30 5.94
CA LEU A 246 -0.04 10.49 7.08
C LEU A 246 -1.05 9.42 7.50
N PHE A 247 -2.33 9.64 7.20
CA PHE A 247 -3.42 8.73 7.57
C PHE A 247 -4.11 8.20 6.31
N PRO A 248 -3.74 7.01 5.82
CA PRO A 248 -4.46 6.38 4.73
C PRO A 248 -5.93 6.14 5.08
N PRO A 249 -6.81 5.89 4.11
CA PRO A 249 -8.20 5.48 4.38
C PRO A 249 -8.26 4.23 5.26
N ASN A 250 -9.36 4.06 5.98
CA ASN A 250 -9.62 2.93 6.89
C ASN A 250 -8.68 2.82 8.10
N THR A 251 -8.02 3.92 8.50
CA THR A 251 -7.19 3.96 9.71
C THR A 251 -7.97 4.34 10.97
N ALA A 252 -9.04 5.11 10.82
CA ALA A 252 -9.85 5.54 11.97
C ALA A 252 -10.93 4.49 12.29
N PRO A 253 -11.29 4.32 13.59
CA PRO A 253 -12.42 3.49 13.98
C PRO A 253 -13.69 3.87 13.22
N ASP A 254 -14.47 2.89 12.78
CA ASP A 254 -15.73 3.03 12.03
C ASP A 254 -15.64 3.79 10.68
N GLU A 255 -14.46 4.23 10.26
CA GLU A 255 -14.28 4.97 9.00
C GLU A 255 -14.85 4.20 7.80
N HIS A 256 -14.66 2.89 7.76
CA HIS A 256 -15.18 2.04 6.69
C HIS A 256 -16.72 2.05 6.58
N SER A 257 -17.45 2.21 7.67
CA SER A 257 -18.92 2.33 7.66
C SER A 257 -19.38 3.69 7.14
N HIS A 258 -18.64 4.75 7.50
CA HIS A 258 -18.88 6.09 6.97
C HIS A 258 -18.55 6.19 5.47
N ILE A 259 -17.47 5.56 5.03
CA ILE A 259 -17.11 5.49 3.62
C ILE A 259 -18.16 4.69 2.82
N ALA A 260 -18.63 3.55 3.32
CA ALA A 260 -19.72 2.81 2.68
C ALA A 260 -20.98 3.67 2.50
N THR A 261 -21.35 4.46 3.52
CA THR A 261 -22.46 5.39 3.45
C THR A 261 -22.22 6.50 2.43
N ALA A 262 -20.98 7.00 2.34
CA ALA A 262 -20.60 8.00 1.32
C ALA A 262 -20.69 7.43 -0.10
N TYR A 263 -20.32 6.16 -0.33
CA TYR A 263 -20.51 5.46 -1.62
C TYR A 263 -22.01 5.29 -1.95
N TYR A 264 -22.83 4.92 -0.96
CA TYR A 264 -24.28 4.84 -1.12
C TYR A 264 -24.88 6.19 -1.58
N ASP A 265 -24.46 7.28 -0.94
CA ASP A 265 -24.92 8.62 -1.29
C ASP A 265 -24.34 9.12 -2.63
N ALA A 266 -23.11 8.75 -2.98
CA ALA A 266 -22.51 9.03 -4.28
C ALA A 266 -23.27 8.35 -5.43
N ASN A 267 -23.72 7.09 -5.24
CA ASN A 267 -24.59 6.41 -6.19
C ASN A 267 -25.89 7.19 -6.41
N LYS A 268 -26.52 7.70 -5.34
CA LYS A 268 -27.73 8.54 -5.46
C LYS A 268 -27.47 9.82 -6.23
N ILE A 269 -26.34 10.51 -5.96
CA ILE A 269 -25.93 11.71 -6.72
C ILE A 269 -25.80 11.40 -8.20
N LEU A 270 -25.29 10.22 -8.55
CA LEU A 270 -25.07 9.78 -9.93
C LEU A 270 -26.26 9.06 -10.56
N PHE A 271 -27.41 9.00 -9.87
CA PHE A 271 -28.63 8.30 -10.30
C PHE A 271 -28.38 6.82 -10.62
N ARG A 272 -27.56 6.13 -9.82
CA ARG A 272 -27.26 4.70 -9.94
C ARG A 272 -27.95 3.90 -8.84
N ASN A 273 -28.06 2.59 -9.02
CA ASN A 273 -28.48 1.71 -7.93
C ASN A 273 -27.46 1.79 -6.81
N SER A 274 -27.93 2.00 -5.58
CA SER A 274 -27.06 2.25 -4.43
C SER A 274 -26.79 0.99 -3.62
N VAL A 275 -27.66 -0.02 -3.70
CA VAL A 275 -27.54 -1.31 -3.00
C VAL A 275 -27.94 -2.45 -3.93
N ASP A 276 -27.47 -3.65 -3.60
CA ASP A 276 -27.92 -4.90 -4.21
C ASP A 276 -29.24 -5.41 -3.59
N GLU A 277 -29.65 -6.64 -3.94
CA GLU A 277 -30.87 -7.28 -3.45
C GLU A 277 -30.81 -7.60 -1.95
N GLU A 278 -29.62 -7.74 -1.38
CA GLU A 278 -29.38 -8.05 0.04
C GLU A 278 -29.22 -6.77 0.88
N GLY A 279 -29.19 -5.60 0.25
CA GLY A 279 -29.06 -4.30 0.89
C GLY A 279 -27.62 -3.85 1.10
N TYR A 280 -26.64 -4.52 0.49
CA TYR A 280 -25.23 -4.12 0.53
C TYR A 280 -24.92 -3.02 -0.48
N VAL A 281 -24.01 -2.10 -0.09
CA VAL A 281 -23.67 -0.95 -0.91
C VAL A 281 -22.91 -1.37 -2.16
N LEU A 282 -23.40 -0.91 -3.33
CA LEU A 282 -22.75 -1.13 -4.61
C LEU A 282 -21.59 -0.16 -4.82
N VAL A 283 -20.45 -0.68 -5.23
CA VAL A 283 -19.21 0.05 -5.53
C VAL A 283 -18.53 -0.58 -6.75
N ARG A 284 -17.38 -0.05 -7.15
CA ARG A 284 -16.52 -0.75 -8.11
C ARG A 284 -15.71 -1.82 -7.38
N LYS A 285 -15.37 -2.91 -8.07
CA LYS A 285 -14.57 -4.02 -7.53
C LYS A 285 -13.26 -3.54 -6.91
N THR A 286 -12.57 -2.60 -7.57
CA THR A 286 -11.34 -1.99 -7.04
C THR A 286 -11.56 -1.19 -5.76
N ASP A 287 -12.73 -0.58 -5.58
CA ASP A 287 -13.07 0.14 -4.36
C ASP A 287 -13.40 -0.85 -3.23
N ALA A 288 -14.09 -1.96 -3.54
CA ALA A 288 -14.40 -3.02 -2.57
C ALA A 288 -13.11 -3.63 -1.98
N GLN A 289 -12.16 -3.99 -2.84
CA GLN A 289 -10.88 -4.57 -2.41
C GLN A 289 -10.11 -3.70 -1.41
N ILE A 290 -10.16 -2.36 -1.59
CA ILE A 290 -9.52 -1.42 -0.67
C ILE A 290 -10.29 -1.33 0.66
N GLN A 291 -11.62 -1.45 0.63
CA GLN A 291 -12.47 -1.32 1.81
C GLN A 291 -12.36 -2.49 2.79
N ASP A 292 -11.93 -3.64 2.33
CA ASP A 292 -11.81 -4.84 3.17
C ASP A 292 -10.52 -4.87 4.01
N LYS A 293 -9.56 -3.97 3.74
CA LYS A 293 -8.30 -3.87 4.51
C LYS A 293 -8.34 -2.71 5.52
N MET A 294 -7.69 -2.90 6.66
CA MET A 294 -7.44 -1.84 7.66
C MET A 294 -5.95 -1.52 7.70
N ALA A 295 -5.60 -0.23 7.69
CA ALA A 295 -4.20 0.21 7.72
C ALA A 295 -3.65 0.23 9.15
N ILE A 296 -3.15 -0.90 9.64
CA ILE A 296 -2.57 -1.04 10.98
C ILE A 296 -1.08 -1.39 10.98
N SER A 297 -0.52 -1.77 9.85
CA SER A 297 0.88 -2.18 9.69
C SER A 297 1.59 -1.43 8.56
N LEU A 298 2.90 -1.60 8.45
CA LEU A 298 3.67 -1.09 7.31
C LEU A 298 3.30 -1.79 6.00
N ALA A 299 2.95 -3.08 6.05
CA ALA A 299 2.47 -3.81 4.89
C ALA A 299 1.17 -3.21 4.36
N ASP A 300 0.21 -2.91 5.25
CA ASP A 300 -1.05 -2.27 4.84
C ASP A 300 -0.81 -0.87 4.26
N ALA A 301 0.11 -0.09 4.86
CA ALA A 301 0.46 1.22 4.35
C ALA A 301 1.12 1.13 2.96
N SER A 302 1.97 0.14 2.72
CA SER A 302 2.56 -0.16 1.43
C SER A 302 1.49 -0.54 0.41
N TYR A 303 0.59 -1.45 0.78
CA TYR A 303 -0.54 -1.83 -0.07
C TYR A 303 -1.35 -0.61 -0.52
N TYR A 304 -1.77 0.26 0.41
CA TYR A 304 -2.52 1.48 0.07
C TYR A 304 -1.73 2.43 -0.83
N TYR A 305 -0.43 2.58 -0.59
CA TYR A 305 0.44 3.37 -1.45
C TYR A 305 0.48 2.81 -2.88
N ASN A 306 0.63 1.50 -3.03
CA ASN A 306 0.68 0.82 -4.33
C ASN A 306 -0.64 0.92 -5.08
N GLN A 307 -1.78 0.90 -4.37
CA GLN A 307 -3.10 1.13 -4.97
C GLN A 307 -3.24 2.50 -5.65
N LEU A 308 -2.47 3.52 -5.26
CA LEU A 308 -2.44 4.82 -5.96
C LEU A 308 -1.93 4.70 -7.39
N LEU A 309 -1.13 3.69 -7.71
CA LEU A 309 -0.50 3.45 -9.01
C LEU A 309 -1.36 2.56 -9.91
N GLN A 310 -2.38 1.88 -9.36
CA GLN A 310 -3.25 0.97 -10.10
C GLN A 310 -4.25 1.72 -10.99
N LYS A 311 -4.67 1.09 -12.09
CA LYS A 311 -5.73 1.63 -12.94
C LYS A 311 -7.09 1.37 -12.29
N GLY A 312 -7.99 2.36 -12.35
CA GLY A 312 -9.36 2.20 -11.91
C GLY A 312 -10.13 1.21 -12.78
N GLY A 313 -10.68 0.14 -12.17
CA GLY A 313 -11.66 -0.73 -12.80
C GLY A 313 -13.07 -0.16 -12.68
N GLN A 314 -13.99 -0.59 -13.57
CA GLN A 314 -15.40 -0.16 -13.54
C GLN A 314 -16.37 -1.33 -13.26
N GLU A 315 -15.85 -2.53 -13.05
CA GLU A 315 -16.65 -3.70 -12.73
C GLU A 315 -17.40 -3.46 -11.41
N PRO A 316 -18.73 -3.70 -11.38
CA PRO A 316 -19.51 -3.54 -10.17
C PRO A 316 -19.21 -4.65 -9.15
N ALA A 317 -19.23 -4.30 -7.88
CA ALA A 317 -19.16 -5.23 -6.74
C ALA A 317 -20.02 -4.69 -5.61
N ALA A 318 -20.41 -5.54 -4.66
CA ALA A 318 -21.05 -5.13 -3.44
C ALA A 318 -20.05 -5.13 -2.28
N LEU A 319 -20.17 -4.15 -1.37
CA LEU A 319 -19.49 -4.20 -0.08
C LEU A 319 -20.21 -5.21 0.82
N ASN A 320 -19.48 -5.87 1.70
CA ASN A 320 -20.11 -6.76 2.70
C ASN A 320 -20.75 -5.95 3.86
N ARG A 321 -21.46 -4.86 3.51
CA ARG A 321 -22.15 -3.98 4.46
C ARG A 321 -23.15 -3.04 3.81
N GLY A 322 -24.21 -2.72 4.57
CA GLY A 322 -25.19 -1.68 4.21
C GLY A 322 -24.77 -0.26 4.64
N PRO A 323 -25.52 0.76 4.20
CA PRO A 323 -25.29 2.14 4.63
C PRO A 323 -25.72 2.35 6.09
N LEU A 324 -25.09 3.30 6.78
CA LEU A 324 -25.54 3.76 8.10
C LEU A 324 -26.88 4.51 7.99
N ALA A 325 -27.68 4.41 9.04
CA ALA A 325 -28.91 5.21 9.21
C ALA A 325 -28.54 6.66 9.60
N ALA A 326 -27.95 7.41 8.65
CA ALA A 326 -27.52 8.78 8.86
C ALA A 326 -28.17 9.73 7.83
N PRO A 327 -28.37 11.03 8.19
CA PRO A 327 -28.85 12.01 7.22
C PRO A 327 -27.89 12.16 6.05
N PHE A 328 -28.40 12.23 4.82
CA PHE A 328 -27.63 12.45 3.58
C PHE A 328 -26.61 13.59 3.69
N VAL A 329 -26.99 14.70 4.35
CA VAL A 329 -26.13 15.88 4.51
C VAL A 329 -24.85 15.57 5.29
N ALA A 330 -24.85 14.55 6.16
CA ALA A 330 -23.70 14.20 6.98
C ALA A 330 -22.51 13.67 6.15
N HIS A 331 -22.81 12.99 5.05
CA HIS A 331 -21.77 12.40 4.16
C HIS A 331 -21.69 13.10 2.79
N LEU A 332 -22.44 14.21 2.60
CA LEU A 332 -22.51 14.90 1.32
C LEU A 332 -21.14 15.34 0.77
N PRO A 333 -20.22 15.93 1.55
CA PRO A 333 -18.89 16.31 1.03
C PRO A 333 -18.12 15.09 0.52
N GLN A 334 -18.10 14.00 1.28
CA GLN A 334 -17.45 12.74 0.94
C GLN A 334 -18.08 12.11 -0.31
N ALA A 335 -19.41 12.06 -0.36
CA ALA A 335 -20.16 11.52 -1.49
C ALA A 335 -19.89 12.30 -2.79
N VAL A 336 -19.80 13.62 -2.72
CA VAL A 336 -19.43 14.47 -3.86
C VAL A 336 -18.01 14.15 -4.34
N GLY A 337 -17.04 14.03 -3.41
CA GLY A 337 -15.66 13.65 -3.75
C GLY A 337 -15.57 12.29 -4.44
N ILE A 338 -16.28 11.28 -3.92
CA ILE A 338 -16.39 9.95 -4.52
C ILE A 338 -17.05 10.02 -5.91
N ALA A 339 -18.16 10.75 -6.05
CA ALA A 339 -18.85 10.92 -7.33
C ALA A 339 -17.93 11.55 -8.39
N ILE A 340 -17.15 12.57 -8.02
CA ILE A 340 -16.13 13.17 -8.87
C ILE A 340 -15.09 12.13 -9.28
N GLY A 341 -14.53 11.37 -8.34
CA GLY A 341 -13.57 10.31 -8.64
C GLY A 341 -14.11 9.30 -9.66
N TRP A 342 -15.36 8.90 -9.52
CA TRP A 342 -16.01 7.97 -10.44
C TRP A 342 -16.27 8.56 -11.82
N LEU A 343 -16.67 9.83 -11.90
CA LEU A 343 -16.87 10.54 -13.19
C LEU A 343 -15.59 10.68 -14.00
N PHE A 344 -14.45 10.86 -13.32
CA PHE A 344 -13.14 10.94 -13.95
C PHE A 344 -12.41 9.60 -14.09
N HIS A 345 -13.08 8.48 -13.80
CA HIS A 345 -12.49 7.14 -13.84
C HIS A 345 -11.22 7.01 -13.00
N ALA A 346 -11.12 7.78 -11.90
CA ALA A 346 -10.01 7.67 -10.96
C ALA A 346 -9.98 6.27 -10.34
N ASN A 347 -8.80 5.80 -9.95
CA ASN A 347 -8.69 4.54 -9.23
C ASN A 347 -9.36 4.61 -7.84
N GLY A 348 -9.56 3.46 -7.19
CA GLY A 348 -10.26 3.37 -5.91
C GLY A 348 -9.61 4.22 -4.83
N MET A 349 -8.29 4.20 -4.75
CA MET A 349 -7.55 4.95 -3.72
C MET A 349 -7.65 6.47 -3.91
N ILE A 350 -7.50 6.96 -5.14
CA ILE A 350 -7.69 8.39 -5.46
C ILE A 350 -9.13 8.81 -5.16
N THR A 351 -10.11 7.95 -5.50
CA THR A 351 -11.54 8.20 -5.21
C THR A 351 -11.79 8.36 -3.72
N LEU A 352 -11.20 7.49 -2.88
CA LEU A 352 -11.29 7.59 -1.42
C LEU A 352 -10.64 8.86 -0.88
N TYR A 353 -9.48 9.24 -1.39
CA TYR A 353 -8.84 10.50 -1.01
C TYR A 353 -9.66 11.72 -1.40
N LEU A 354 -10.30 11.73 -2.57
CA LEU A 354 -11.25 12.78 -2.94
C LEU A 354 -12.45 12.86 -1.99
N GLY A 355 -12.89 11.72 -1.47
CA GLY A 355 -13.90 11.66 -0.41
C GLY A 355 -13.43 12.17 0.95
N LYS A 356 -12.12 12.17 1.23
CA LYS A 356 -11.54 12.71 2.49
C LYS A 356 -11.35 14.22 2.48
N ILE A 357 -11.24 14.85 1.32
CA ILE A 357 -11.04 16.30 1.14
C ILE A 357 -12.36 17.04 1.32
#